data_2b88ff435295978b86025c670e34c652
#
_entry.id   2b88ff435295978b86025c670e34c652
#
_cell.length_a   1.000
_cell.length_b   1.000
_cell.length_c   1.000
_cell.angle_alpha   90.00
_cell.angle_beta   90.00
_cell.angle_gamma   90.00
#
_symmetry.space_group_name_H-M   'P 1'
#
loop_
_entity.id
_entity.type
_entity.pdbx_description
1 polymer ?
#
loop_
_entity_poly.entity_id
_entity_poly.type
_entity_poly.pdbx_seq_one_letter_code
_entity_poly.pdbx_strand_id
1 'polypeptide(L)'
;MNPQKFLIPDGIEYYSGKEALLFERLKSSVLNIFKKYRYQFVVTPIIDSLNNLTNLNGDNLKNYTTRISHTRDLGVRADITPQIVRLDYQSHHINKSNKYCYMGDIYRETSSSFDRNNPFQIGAEYFGHVSDNTDIDLIKMCYEIVSLSRTKSIVIDLS
;
A
#
# COMPACT_ATOMS: atom_id res chain seq x y z
N MET A 1 -38.77 -0.90 -4.47
CA MET A 1 -37.44 -0.35 -4.74
C MET A 1 -36.80 -1.13 -5.88
N ASN A 2 -36.23 -0.47 -6.90
CA ASN A 2 -35.58 -1.17 -8.01
C ASN A 2 -34.22 -1.73 -7.49
N PRO A 3 -34.02 -3.06 -7.43
CA PRO A 3 -32.78 -3.65 -6.89
C PRO A 3 -31.51 -3.27 -7.67
N GLN A 4 -31.62 -2.92 -8.94
CA GLN A 4 -30.48 -2.43 -9.74
C GLN A 4 -29.88 -1.11 -9.26
N LYS A 5 -30.56 -0.37 -8.38
CA LYS A 5 -30.11 0.95 -7.89
C LYS A 5 -29.03 0.85 -6.80
N PHE A 6 -28.72 -0.36 -6.32
CA PHE A 6 -27.79 -0.60 -5.20
C PHE A 6 -26.70 -1.62 -5.54
N LEU A 7 -26.42 -1.83 -6.84
CA LEU A 7 -25.33 -2.70 -7.25
C LEU A 7 -24.00 -2.02 -6.93
N ILE A 8 -23.11 -2.79 -6.34
CA ILE A 8 -21.71 -2.39 -6.14
C ILE A 8 -21.05 -2.45 -7.51
N PRO A 9 -20.26 -1.44 -7.90
CA PRO A 9 -19.52 -1.49 -9.15
C PRO A 9 -18.57 -2.69 -9.20
N ASP A 10 -18.34 -3.22 -10.40
CA ASP A 10 -17.42 -4.33 -10.62
C ASP A 10 -16.00 -3.93 -10.13
N GLY A 11 -15.30 -4.88 -9.52
CA GLY A 11 -13.96 -4.67 -8.98
C GLY A 11 -13.90 -3.85 -7.68
N ILE A 12 -15.06 -3.41 -7.14
CA ILE A 12 -15.14 -2.74 -5.83
C ILE A 12 -15.67 -3.71 -4.80
N GLU A 13 -14.95 -3.87 -3.70
CA GLU A 13 -15.35 -4.75 -2.60
C GLU A 13 -15.45 -4.00 -1.28
N TYR A 14 -16.33 -4.49 -0.43
CA TYR A 14 -16.40 -4.07 0.97
C TYR A 14 -16.54 -5.28 1.88
N TYR A 15 -16.13 -5.11 3.11
CA TYR A 15 -16.26 -6.14 4.14
C TYR A 15 -17.29 -5.72 5.17
N SER A 16 -18.06 -6.70 5.68
CA SER A 16 -19.06 -6.46 6.73
C SER A 16 -19.05 -7.56 7.79
N GLY A 17 -19.60 -7.26 8.95
CA GLY A 17 -19.76 -8.23 10.02
C GLY A 17 -18.45 -8.93 10.42
N LYS A 18 -18.41 -10.25 10.34
CA LYS A 18 -17.27 -11.08 10.75
C LYS A 18 -16.04 -10.83 9.88
N GLU A 19 -16.21 -10.60 8.59
CA GLU A 19 -15.11 -10.34 7.66
C GLU A 19 -14.42 -9.01 7.96
N ALA A 20 -15.19 -7.95 8.22
CA ALA A 20 -14.65 -6.66 8.64
C ALA A 20 -13.84 -6.78 9.94
N LEU A 21 -14.35 -7.51 10.94
CA LEU A 21 -13.64 -7.76 12.20
C LEU A 21 -12.36 -8.57 11.98
N LEU A 22 -12.37 -9.55 11.08
CA LEU A 22 -11.17 -10.32 10.72
C LEU A 22 -10.13 -9.42 10.06
N PHE A 23 -10.56 -8.55 9.17
CA PHE A 23 -9.70 -7.60 8.50
C PHE A 23 -9.02 -6.62 9.49
N GLU A 24 -9.77 -6.08 10.47
CA GLU A 24 -9.20 -5.22 11.51
C GLU A 24 -8.18 -5.97 12.40
N ARG A 25 -8.45 -7.24 12.72
CA ARG A 25 -7.48 -8.08 13.45
C ARG A 25 -6.21 -8.31 12.64
N LEU A 26 -6.34 -8.55 11.34
CA LEU A 26 -5.20 -8.70 10.43
C LEU A 26 -4.35 -7.44 10.41
N LYS A 27 -4.95 -6.27 10.24
CA LYS A 27 -4.24 -4.98 10.28
C LYS A 27 -3.48 -4.78 11.59
N SER A 28 -4.11 -5.13 12.72
CA SER A 28 -3.47 -5.05 14.04
C SER A 28 -2.28 -5.99 14.16
N SER A 29 -2.38 -7.22 13.63
CA SER A 29 -1.30 -8.20 13.63
C SER A 29 -0.12 -7.74 12.78
N VAL A 30 -0.39 -7.21 11.59
CA VAL A 30 0.63 -6.64 10.70
C VAL A 30 1.34 -5.45 11.36
N LEU A 31 0.59 -4.56 12.01
CA LEU A 31 1.18 -3.42 12.73
C LEU A 31 2.11 -3.87 13.86
N ASN A 32 1.79 -4.96 14.56
CA ASN A 32 2.67 -5.53 15.58
C ASN A 32 3.96 -6.11 14.99
N ILE A 33 3.90 -6.72 13.80
CA ILE A 33 5.10 -7.18 13.09
C ILE A 33 5.96 -5.96 12.71
N PHE A 34 5.40 -4.91 12.13
CA PHE A 34 6.14 -3.69 11.81
C PHE A 34 6.84 -3.08 13.03
N LYS A 35 6.14 -3.01 14.18
CA LYS A 35 6.73 -2.55 15.45
C LYS A 35 7.90 -3.40 15.90
N LYS A 36 7.80 -4.74 15.78
CA LYS A 36 8.87 -5.69 16.11
C LYS A 36 10.15 -5.37 15.30
N TYR A 37 10.01 -5.04 14.02
CA TYR A 37 11.10 -4.66 13.14
C TYR A 37 11.49 -3.17 13.20
N ARG A 38 10.85 -2.40 14.12
CA ARG A 38 11.13 -0.97 14.39
C ARG A 38 10.83 -0.08 13.18
N TYR A 39 9.78 -0.39 12.41
CA TYR A 39 9.29 0.48 11.36
C TYR A 39 8.33 1.53 11.93
N GLN A 40 8.50 2.76 11.49
CA GLN A 40 7.61 3.87 11.82
C GLN A 40 6.35 3.79 10.94
N PHE A 41 5.19 3.68 11.57
CA PHE A 41 3.93 3.65 10.84
C PHE A 41 3.56 5.05 10.34
N VAL A 42 3.22 5.13 9.05
CA VAL A 42 2.83 6.36 8.37
C VAL A 42 1.44 6.20 7.77
N VAL A 43 0.60 7.21 7.95
CA VAL A 43 -0.71 7.32 7.31
C VAL A 43 -0.65 8.45 6.30
N THR A 44 -0.86 8.13 5.03
CA THR A 44 -0.85 9.09 3.93
C THR A 44 -2.26 9.33 3.41
N PRO A 45 -2.57 10.51 2.84
CA PRO A 45 -3.88 10.79 2.28
C PRO A 45 -4.13 9.95 1.03
N ILE A 46 -5.38 9.55 0.80
CA ILE A 46 -5.78 8.83 -0.41
C ILE A 46 -5.78 9.74 -1.66
N ILE A 47 -5.97 11.03 -1.46
CA ILE A 47 -5.99 12.06 -2.51
C ILE A 47 -4.76 12.94 -2.35
N ASP A 48 -4.06 13.19 -3.46
CA ASP A 48 -2.90 14.08 -3.50
C ASP A 48 -2.82 14.76 -4.88
N SER A 49 -1.85 15.67 -5.09
CA SER A 49 -1.61 16.21 -6.42
C SER A 49 -1.12 15.10 -7.36
N LEU A 50 -1.54 15.14 -8.63
CA LEU A 50 -1.12 14.15 -9.62
C LEU A 50 0.40 14.09 -9.75
N ASN A 51 1.07 15.23 -9.71
CA ASN A 51 2.52 15.29 -9.76
C ASN A 51 3.17 14.51 -8.60
N ASN A 52 2.61 14.61 -7.39
CA ASN A 52 3.13 13.86 -6.24
C ASN A 52 2.89 12.35 -6.35
N LEU A 53 1.81 11.95 -7.03
CA LEU A 53 1.43 10.54 -7.17
C LEU A 53 2.17 9.84 -8.32
N THR A 54 2.67 10.58 -9.32
CA THR A 54 3.16 10.00 -10.57
C THR A 54 4.65 10.23 -10.86
N ASN A 55 5.29 11.24 -10.26
CA ASN A 55 6.63 11.66 -10.67
C ASN A 55 7.78 10.72 -10.26
N LEU A 56 7.58 9.80 -9.34
CA LEU A 56 8.68 8.97 -8.81
C LEU A 56 8.83 7.61 -9.51
N ASN A 57 7.83 7.12 -10.22
CA ASN A 57 7.81 5.75 -10.75
C ASN A 57 7.64 5.64 -12.28
N GLY A 58 8.00 6.70 -13.03
CA GLY A 58 7.93 6.68 -14.49
C GLY A 58 6.48 6.65 -15.03
N ASP A 59 6.35 6.37 -16.33
CA ASP A 59 5.05 6.45 -17.04
C ASP A 59 4.02 5.40 -16.60
N ASN A 60 4.45 4.32 -15.95
CA ASN A 60 3.54 3.24 -15.56
C ASN A 60 2.48 3.69 -14.53
N LEU A 61 2.83 4.48 -13.52
CA LEU A 61 1.86 4.94 -12.52
C LEU A 61 0.89 5.99 -13.05
N LYS A 62 1.28 6.77 -14.06
CA LYS A 62 0.37 7.74 -14.70
C LYS A 62 -0.86 7.05 -15.29
N ASN A 63 -0.69 5.84 -15.82
CA ASN A 63 -1.77 5.07 -16.44
C ASN A 63 -2.77 4.51 -15.41
N TYR A 64 -2.35 4.36 -14.15
CA TYR A 64 -3.20 3.80 -13.08
C TYR A 64 -3.75 4.85 -12.12
N THR A 65 -3.24 6.08 -12.16
CA THR A 65 -3.68 7.15 -11.26
C THR A 65 -4.91 7.84 -11.79
N THR A 66 -6.01 7.71 -11.07
CA THR A 66 -7.29 8.32 -11.48
C THR A 66 -7.34 9.79 -11.10
N ARG A 67 -7.53 10.66 -12.09
CA ARG A 67 -7.77 12.09 -11.89
C ARG A 67 -9.20 12.33 -11.39
N ILE A 68 -9.35 13.07 -10.29
CA ILE A 68 -10.66 13.40 -9.70
C ILE A 68 -11.11 14.84 -9.90
N SER A 69 -10.24 15.71 -10.42
CA SER A 69 -10.55 17.10 -10.65
C SER A 69 -9.88 17.60 -11.92
N HIS A 70 -10.63 18.33 -12.75
CA HIS A 70 -10.10 18.99 -13.94
C HIS A 70 -9.59 20.40 -13.66
N THR A 71 -10.06 21.03 -12.59
CA THR A 71 -9.68 22.40 -12.18
C THR A 71 -8.52 22.43 -11.19
N ARG A 72 -8.35 21.36 -10.43
CA ARG A 72 -7.24 21.13 -9.50
C ARG A 72 -6.50 19.89 -9.95
N ASP A 73 -5.19 19.91 -9.91
CA ASP A 73 -4.37 18.77 -10.31
C ASP A 73 -4.36 17.69 -9.19
N LEU A 74 -5.53 17.09 -8.94
CA LEU A 74 -5.76 16.10 -7.89
C LEU A 74 -6.09 14.73 -8.49
N GLY A 75 -5.56 13.69 -7.86
CA GLY A 75 -5.86 12.30 -8.18
C GLY A 75 -6.01 11.42 -6.95
N VAL A 76 -6.50 10.20 -7.18
CA VAL A 76 -6.52 9.11 -6.21
C VAL A 76 -5.25 8.29 -6.37
N ARG A 77 -4.59 7.97 -5.28
CA ARG A 77 -3.35 7.19 -5.30
C ARG A 77 -3.57 5.78 -5.85
N ALA A 78 -2.72 5.36 -6.76
CA ALA A 78 -2.60 3.99 -7.24
C ALA A 78 -1.52 3.19 -6.49
N ASP A 79 -0.68 3.89 -5.72
CA ASP A 79 0.41 3.32 -4.90
C ASP A 79 0.73 4.29 -3.76
N ILE A 80 1.11 3.75 -2.60
CA ILE A 80 1.48 4.55 -1.42
C ILE A 80 2.96 4.89 -1.43
N THR A 81 3.82 4.05 -2.02
CA THR A 81 5.28 4.23 -2.05
C THR A 81 5.73 5.64 -2.47
N PRO A 82 5.19 6.28 -3.52
CA PRO A 82 5.59 7.64 -3.89
C PRO A 82 5.41 8.68 -2.78
N GLN A 83 4.37 8.54 -1.99
CA GLN A 83 4.10 9.45 -0.87
C GLN A 83 5.11 9.23 0.27
N ILE A 84 5.54 7.98 0.51
CA ILE A 84 6.57 7.66 1.51
C ILE A 84 7.94 8.16 1.07
N VAL A 85 8.32 7.96 -0.20
CA VAL A 85 9.56 8.50 -0.77
C VAL A 85 9.63 10.02 -0.61
N ARG A 86 8.54 10.72 -0.90
CA ARG A 86 8.45 12.16 -0.70
C ARG A 86 8.61 12.56 0.78
N LEU A 87 7.97 11.81 1.69
CA LEU A 87 8.09 12.06 3.13
C LEU A 87 9.54 11.94 3.58
N ASP A 88 10.23 10.89 3.14
CA ASP A 88 11.65 10.68 3.46
C ASP A 88 12.52 11.81 2.90
N TYR A 89 12.33 12.17 1.65
CA TYR A 89 13.04 13.28 1.01
C TYR A 89 12.83 14.61 1.76
N GLN A 90 11.61 14.92 2.18
CA GLN A 90 11.28 16.14 2.92
C GLN A 90 11.84 16.14 4.36
N SER A 91 12.10 14.98 4.94
CA SER A 91 12.62 14.87 6.31
C SER A 91 14.08 15.32 6.44
N HIS A 92 14.79 15.55 5.33
CA HIS A 92 16.19 16.04 5.26
C HIS A 92 17.17 15.25 6.13
N HIS A 93 16.88 13.98 6.43
CA HIS A 93 17.79 13.14 7.20
C HIS A 93 18.91 12.57 6.33
N ILE A 94 19.76 13.47 5.80
CA ILE A 94 21.02 13.11 5.12
C ILE A 94 21.85 12.29 6.13
N ASN A 95 22.26 11.09 5.75
CA ASN A 95 23.07 10.15 6.54
C ASN A 95 22.37 9.39 7.68
N LYS A 96 21.05 9.35 7.73
CA LYS A 96 20.31 8.45 8.64
C LYS A 96 19.49 7.43 7.85
N SER A 97 19.46 6.20 8.34
CA SER A 97 18.56 5.20 7.80
C SER A 97 17.16 5.39 8.39
N ASN A 98 16.15 5.43 7.54
CA ASN A 98 14.76 5.55 7.93
C ASN A 98 13.99 4.29 7.55
N LYS A 99 13.08 3.87 8.43
CA LYS A 99 12.23 2.70 8.24
C LYS A 99 10.78 3.13 8.34
N TYR A 100 10.05 3.10 7.24
CA TYR A 100 8.63 3.45 7.20
C TYR A 100 7.80 2.23 6.82
N CYS A 101 6.63 2.11 7.41
CA CYS A 101 5.63 1.14 7.00
C CYS A 101 4.27 1.83 6.86
N TYR A 102 3.42 1.26 6.04
CA TYR A 102 2.12 1.81 5.75
C TYR A 102 1.09 0.71 5.48
N MET A 103 -0.15 1.06 5.66
CA MET A 103 -1.31 0.27 5.26
C MET A 103 -2.41 1.22 4.81
N GLY A 104 -3.06 0.92 3.69
CA GLY A 104 -4.16 1.76 3.23
C GLY A 104 -4.75 1.32 1.91
N ASP A 105 -5.92 1.88 1.62
CA ASP A 105 -6.59 1.65 0.35
C ASP A 105 -5.87 2.39 -0.76
N ILE A 106 -5.82 1.77 -1.91
CA ILE A 106 -5.41 2.36 -3.18
C ILE A 106 -6.52 2.11 -4.22
N TYR A 107 -6.48 2.85 -5.33
CA TYR A 107 -7.36 2.60 -6.45
C TYR A 107 -6.55 2.42 -7.73
N ARG A 108 -6.76 1.29 -8.39
CA ARG A 108 -6.17 0.98 -9.71
C ARG A 108 -7.28 0.50 -10.62
N GLU A 109 -7.51 1.24 -11.69
CA GLU A 109 -8.40 0.75 -12.73
C GLU A 109 -7.76 -0.46 -13.42
N THR A 110 -8.43 -1.59 -13.40
CA THR A 110 -7.98 -2.82 -14.05
C THR A 110 -8.99 -3.29 -15.08
N SER A 111 -8.49 -3.81 -16.19
CA SER A 111 -9.31 -4.43 -17.23
C SER A 111 -9.65 -5.89 -16.93
N SER A 112 -9.05 -6.48 -15.90
CA SER A 112 -9.29 -7.86 -15.50
C SER A 112 -10.49 -7.95 -14.57
N SER A 113 -11.45 -8.78 -14.88
CA SER A 113 -12.60 -9.08 -14.00
C SER A 113 -12.23 -9.86 -12.73
N PHE A 114 -11.00 -10.34 -12.63
CA PHE A 114 -10.47 -11.05 -11.46
C PHE A 114 -9.71 -10.16 -10.50
N ASP A 115 -9.32 -8.98 -10.93
CA ASP A 115 -8.58 -8.03 -10.12
C ASP A 115 -9.50 -7.03 -9.43
N ARG A 116 -9.09 -6.58 -8.25
CA ARG A 116 -9.81 -5.56 -7.49
C ARG A 116 -9.32 -4.18 -7.88
N ASN A 117 -10.26 -3.25 -8.07
CA ASN A 117 -9.92 -1.85 -8.31
C ASN A 117 -9.57 -1.10 -7.01
N ASN A 118 -10.00 -1.60 -5.85
CA ASN A 118 -9.69 -1.04 -4.54
C ASN A 118 -8.91 -2.01 -3.63
N PRO A 119 -7.72 -2.48 -4.01
CA PRO A 119 -6.92 -3.33 -3.14
C PRO A 119 -6.44 -2.56 -1.91
N PHE A 120 -6.32 -3.28 -0.79
CA PHE A 120 -5.66 -2.76 0.41
C PHE A 120 -4.17 -3.06 0.33
N GLN A 121 -3.36 -2.02 0.27
CA GLN A 121 -1.91 -2.13 0.17
C GLN A 121 -1.26 -2.13 1.55
N ILE A 122 -0.32 -3.04 1.76
CA ILE A 122 0.55 -3.10 2.92
C ILE A 122 1.99 -3.02 2.41
N GLY A 123 2.81 -2.14 2.98
CA GLY A 123 4.19 -2.00 2.54
C GLY A 123 5.13 -1.49 3.61
N ALA A 124 6.41 -1.64 3.33
CA ALA A 124 7.49 -1.14 4.15
C ALA A 124 8.65 -0.67 3.25
N GLU A 125 9.19 0.48 3.58
CA GLU A 125 10.29 1.11 2.84
C GLU A 125 11.47 1.35 3.78
N TYR A 126 12.66 1.04 3.29
CA TYR A 126 13.91 1.31 3.97
C TYR A 126 14.73 2.31 3.14
N PHE A 127 15.10 3.42 3.75
CA PHE A 127 15.93 4.45 3.12
C PHE A 127 17.27 4.58 3.84
N GLY A 128 18.32 4.86 3.09
CA GLY A 128 19.65 5.08 3.62
C GLY A 128 20.60 3.93 3.35
N HIS A 129 21.53 3.69 4.27
CA HIS A 129 22.58 2.69 4.07
C HIS A 129 22.04 1.27 4.22
N VAL A 130 22.09 0.50 3.15
CA VAL A 130 21.61 -0.89 3.09
C VAL A 130 22.76 -1.84 3.40
N SER A 131 22.48 -2.88 4.16
CA SER A 131 23.39 -3.99 4.45
C SER A 131 22.69 -5.32 4.19
N ASP A 132 23.43 -6.40 4.04
CA ASP A 132 22.87 -7.75 3.85
C ASP A 132 21.84 -8.12 4.93
N ASN A 133 22.05 -7.67 6.17
CA ASN A 133 21.09 -7.87 7.25
C ASN A 133 19.78 -7.11 7.03
N THR A 134 19.80 -5.98 6.33
CA THR A 134 18.59 -5.21 6.01
C THR A 134 17.67 -5.98 5.08
N ASP A 135 18.23 -6.57 4.02
CA ASP A 135 17.48 -7.37 3.05
C ASP A 135 16.90 -8.62 3.70
N ILE A 136 17.71 -9.31 4.52
CA ILE A 136 17.25 -10.48 5.28
C ILE A 136 16.09 -10.12 6.22
N ASP A 137 16.17 -8.99 6.92
CA ASP A 137 15.10 -8.54 7.81
C ASP A 137 13.82 -8.19 7.06
N LEU A 138 13.93 -7.55 5.87
CA LEU A 138 12.79 -7.28 5.00
C LEU A 138 12.11 -8.58 4.53
N ILE A 139 12.90 -9.56 4.09
CA ILE A 139 12.39 -10.86 3.64
C ILE A 139 11.69 -11.58 4.79
N LYS A 140 12.29 -11.63 5.98
CA LYS A 140 11.70 -12.25 7.17
C LYS A 140 10.39 -11.56 7.56
N MET A 141 10.38 -10.24 7.56
CA MET A 141 9.18 -9.46 7.89
C MET A 141 8.06 -9.72 6.87
N CYS A 142 8.39 -9.74 5.58
CA CYS A 142 7.43 -10.06 4.52
C CYS A 142 6.87 -11.48 4.70
N TYR A 143 7.72 -12.46 4.98
CA TYR A 143 7.30 -13.84 5.25
C TYR A 143 6.37 -13.92 6.48
N GLU A 144 6.69 -13.25 7.58
CA GLU A 144 5.83 -13.20 8.77
C GLU A 144 4.45 -12.62 8.45
N ILE A 145 4.40 -11.54 7.67
CA ILE A 145 3.13 -10.90 7.27
C ILE A 145 2.30 -11.84 6.39
N VAL A 146 2.91 -12.43 5.36
CA VAL A 146 2.21 -13.35 4.45
C VAL A 146 1.73 -14.60 5.19
N SER A 147 2.49 -15.07 6.18
CA SER A 147 2.12 -16.23 7.02
C SER A 147 0.82 -16.01 7.83
N LEU A 148 0.41 -14.77 8.06
CA LEU A 148 -0.88 -14.46 8.70
C LEU A 148 -2.07 -14.90 7.84
N SER A 149 -1.90 -15.04 6.52
CA SER A 149 -2.93 -15.54 5.60
C SER A 149 -3.29 -17.02 5.81
N ARG A 150 -2.47 -17.76 6.58
CA ARG A 150 -2.59 -19.22 6.78
C ARG A 150 -2.51 -20.02 5.48
N THR A 151 -1.87 -19.49 4.46
CA THR A 151 -1.61 -20.20 3.20
C THR A 151 -0.77 -21.44 3.47
N LYS A 152 -1.09 -22.57 2.83
CA LYS A 152 -0.40 -23.85 3.07
C LYS A 152 1.04 -23.87 2.57
N SER A 153 1.36 -23.02 1.60
CA SER A 153 2.69 -22.96 0.99
C SER A 153 2.99 -21.50 0.62
N ILE A 154 4.15 -21.01 1.03
CA ILE A 154 4.67 -19.69 0.67
C ILE A 154 5.98 -19.95 -0.07
N VAL A 155 6.08 -19.41 -1.27
CA VAL A 155 7.31 -19.43 -2.09
C VAL A 155 7.86 -18.00 -2.13
N ILE A 156 9.14 -17.86 -1.83
CA ILE A 156 9.87 -16.61 -1.98
C ILE A 156 10.75 -16.77 -3.20
N ASP A 157 10.53 -15.93 -4.20
CA ASP A 157 11.39 -15.83 -5.39
C ASP A 157 12.27 -14.59 -5.25
N LEU A 158 13.58 -14.79 -5.33
CA LEU A 158 14.58 -13.75 -5.25
C LEU A 158 15.27 -13.65 -6.62
N SER A 159 14.80 -12.70 -7.42
CA SER A 159 15.34 -12.42 -8.75
C SER A 159 16.21 -11.17 -8.80
#